data_b438fb5f489bcdcbccc9ec6c7cef0043
#
_entry.id   b438fb5f489bcdcbccc9ec6c7cef0043
#
_cell.length_a   1.000
_cell.length_b   1.000
_cell.length_c   1.000
_cell.angle_alpha   90.00
_cell.angle_beta   90.00
_cell.angle_gamma   90.00
#
_symmetry.space_group_name_H-M   'P 1'
#
loop_
_entity.id
_entity.type
_entity.pdbx_description
1 polymer ?
#
loop_
_entity_poly.entity_id
_entity_poly.type
_entity_poly.pdbx_seq_one_letter_code
_entity_poly.pdbx_strand_id
1 'polypeptide(L)'
;MSRKRRIIVNNDFYNIFQVEPPVTDADVHAAVDKMAGTQVDTLALMIDSFGVGEGMMIDRDLVKLYSHPETDPCIESLGEFHKSGKDPFGMVLKRAKKAGLEFLASVRMNDTHYKDHIYHIWMDQFYYDHMHERVGEGGSRGGAEFDYRMSAIREYYFDQIRRTVEKYDVDGVELDMTRNCMFFPRGTDASGHSEECAPIMTEFVRRVRELLDDWGKKRKRRLVLSVTVPYSLYRCRLEGLDIPVWARLGYIDVLCMSSPFIADFDRDIADTRFKVPGVQVYGGCDRNFAFEFGGGRVVPMQAYRAMAMNYLRQGGDGTYLYNVMSWTMNLERPMPEVLKRDGGQGETNGAPLDYDRNLMNEVGNLETLEHLDKLYLVSHGAESVDRPCGSLPVKVPAGGEVTLRLSVGDDVVAADKAGKLKKILLQAVSSDCADYNNYTLKLNGIDLSRQYAFAAYAAKPDSALLFPEPARKGGLPPPEQVRRHPVRPIDLHMGVNYVTIKSYRNPLTVSDIELAIAYKP
;
A
#
# COMPACT_ATOMS: atom_id res chain seq x y z
N MET A 1 3.24 -22.50 -17.91
CA MET A 1 2.68 -21.14 -17.87
C MET A 1 2.65 -20.69 -16.43
N SER A 2 3.08 -19.47 -16.13
CA SER A 2 2.95 -18.88 -14.79
C SER A 2 1.46 -18.73 -14.43
N ARG A 3 1.11 -18.93 -13.16
CA ARG A 3 -0.26 -18.70 -12.67
C ARG A 3 -0.64 -17.22 -12.90
N LYS A 4 -1.82 -16.97 -13.45
CA LYS A 4 -2.37 -15.61 -13.52
C LYS A 4 -2.87 -15.24 -12.12
N ARG A 5 -2.44 -14.10 -11.61
CA ARG A 5 -2.88 -13.53 -10.33
C ARG A 5 -3.51 -12.17 -10.64
N ARG A 6 -4.79 -12.01 -10.38
CA ARG A 6 -5.51 -10.74 -10.58
C ARG A 6 -5.28 -9.81 -9.41
N ILE A 7 -5.45 -10.33 -8.20
CA ILE A 7 -5.21 -9.59 -6.96
C ILE A 7 -4.34 -10.45 -6.03
N ILE A 8 -3.29 -9.85 -5.49
CA ILE A 8 -2.52 -10.36 -4.36
C ILE A 8 -2.90 -9.53 -3.15
N VAL A 9 -3.36 -10.17 -2.07
CA VAL A 9 -3.63 -9.52 -0.79
C VAL A 9 -2.51 -9.85 0.18
N ASN A 10 -1.84 -8.82 0.69
CA ASN A 10 -0.95 -8.94 1.83
C ASN A 10 -1.74 -8.65 3.11
N ASN A 11 -1.56 -9.48 4.12
CA ASN A 11 -2.24 -9.38 5.39
C ASN A 11 -1.26 -9.61 6.54
N ASP A 12 -1.21 -8.67 7.47
CA ASP A 12 -0.36 -8.76 8.66
C ASP A 12 -0.90 -9.69 9.76
N PHE A 13 -2.00 -10.40 9.48
CA PHE A 13 -2.58 -11.40 10.36
C PHE A 13 -3.20 -10.87 11.66
N TYR A 14 -2.71 -9.75 12.15
CA TYR A 14 -3.12 -9.13 13.41
C TYR A 14 -4.62 -8.88 13.49
N ASN A 15 -5.23 -8.46 12.40
CA ASN A 15 -6.64 -8.14 12.27
C ASN A 15 -7.58 -9.33 12.56
N ILE A 16 -7.11 -10.58 12.44
CA ILE A 16 -7.89 -11.78 12.76
C ILE A 16 -8.25 -11.79 14.24
N PHE A 17 -7.38 -11.24 15.08
CA PHE A 17 -7.52 -11.21 16.52
C PHE A 17 -8.10 -9.91 17.06
N GLN A 18 -8.47 -8.96 16.20
CA GLN A 18 -9.11 -7.69 16.58
C GLN A 18 -10.62 -7.82 16.80
N VAL A 19 -11.05 -8.87 17.46
CA VAL A 19 -12.45 -9.13 17.79
C VAL A 19 -12.60 -9.36 19.29
N GLU A 20 -13.79 -9.10 19.83
CA GLU A 20 -14.09 -9.39 21.24
C GLU A 20 -13.79 -10.87 21.57
N PRO A 21 -13.04 -11.15 22.63
CA PRO A 21 -12.78 -12.52 23.06
C PRO A 21 -14.06 -13.31 23.37
N PRO A 22 -14.04 -14.64 23.24
CA PRO A 22 -12.97 -15.48 22.75
C PRO A 22 -12.90 -15.50 21.22
N VAL A 23 -11.69 -15.54 20.65
CA VAL A 23 -11.50 -15.79 19.21
C VAL A 23 -11.83 -17.25 18.90
N THR A 24 -12.57 -17.46 17.84
CA THR A 24 -13.03 -18.80 17.41
C THR A 24 -12.36 -19.22 16.09
N ASP A 25 -12.49 -20.51 15.76
CA ASP A 25 -12.05 -21.02 14.45
C ASP A 25 -12.74 -20.31 13.28
N ALA A 26 -13.99 -19.87 13.48
CA ALA A 26 -14.75 -19.12 12.49
C ALA A 26 -14.12 -17.75 12.22
N ASP A 27 -13.63 -17.06 13.26
CA ASP A 27 -12.95 -15.78 13.12
C ASP A 27 -11.65 -15.93 12.29
N VAL A 28 -10.87 -16.99 12.56
CA VAL A 28 -9.65 -17.29 11.80
C VAL A 28 -9.99 -17.63 10.34
N HIS A 29 -11.07 -18.39 10.10
CA HIS A 29 -11.50 -18.74 8.75
C HIS A 29 -12.09 -17.56 7.99
N ALA A 30 -12.72 -16.59 8.65
CA ALA A 30 -13.30 -15.40 8.03
C ALA A 30 -12.28 -14.59 7.23
N ALA A 31 -11.01 -14.61 7.66
CA ALA A 31 -9.90 -13.99 6.94
C ALA A 31 -9.77 -14.48 5.48
N VAL A 32 -10.09 -15.74 5.25
CA VAL A 32 -10.04 -16.36 3.91
C VAL A 32 -11.40 -16.31 3.22
N ASP A 33 -12.47 -16.55 3.97
CA ASP A 33 -13.81 -16.70 3.40
C ASP A 33 -14.31 -15.45 2.67
N LYS A 34 -13.88 -14.28 3.14
CA LYS A 34 -14.18 -13.00 2.46
C LYS A 34 -13.51 -12.87 1.10
N MET A 35 -12.36 -13.49 0.89
CA MET A 35 -11.63 -13.47 -0.38
C MET A 35 -12.13 -14.54 -1.34
N ALA A 36 -12.72 -15.62 -0.82
CA ALA A 36 -13.17 -16.75 -1.63
C ALA A 36 -14.25 -16.33 -2.64
N GLY A 37 -14.05 -16.71 -3.91
CA GLY A 37 -14.96 -16.38 -4.99
C GLY A 37 -14.89 -14.94 -5.52
N THR A 38 -13.91 -14.15 -5.07
CA THR A 38 -13.59 -12.82 -5.62
C THR A 38 -12.49 -12.92 -6.68
N GLN A 39 -11.87 -11.78 -7.04
CA GLN A 39 -10.71 -11.76 -7.94
C GLN A 39 -9.38 -11.97 -7.19
N VAL A 40 -9.40 -12.19 -5.88
CA VAL A 40 -8.20 -12.53 -5.11
C VAL A 40 -7.75 -13.94 -5.50
N ASP A 41 -6.54 -14.04 -6.00
CA ASP A 41 -5.94 -15.32 -6.41
C ASP A 41 -4.80 -15.73 -5.45
N THR A 42 -4.25 -14.78 -4.68
CA THR A 42 -3.12 -15.02 -3.78
C THR A 42 -3.29 -14.29 -2.46
N LEU A 43 -3.07 -14.99 -1.36
CA LEU A 43 -2.95 -14.44 -0.02
C LEU A 43 -1.48 -14.55 0.42
N ALA A 44 -0.85 -13.41 0.70
CA ALA A 44 0.45 -13.30 1.36
C ALA A 44 0.20 -12.99 2.85
N LEU A 45 0.42 -13.97 3.72
CA LEU A 45 0.17 -13.84 5.16
C LEU A 45 1.47 -13.69 5.91
N MET A 46 1.55 -12.66 6.77
CA MET A 46 2.74 -12.40 7.56
C MET A 46 3.03 -13.50 8.57
N ILE A 47 4.33 -13.88 8.70
CA ILE A 47 4.78 -14.95 9.59
C ILE A 47 5.34 -14.46 10.92
N ASP A 48 5.88 -13.27 10.94
CA ASP A 48 6.77 -12.76 11.99
C ASP A 48 6.06 -12.10 13.19
N SER A 49 4.78 -11.75 13.06
CA SER A 49 4.03 -11.19 14.17
C SER A 49 3.37 -12.22 15.10
N PHE A 50 3.40 -13.51 14.78
CA PHE A 50 2.52 -14.49 15.44
C PHE A 50 3.13 -15.85 15.73
N GLY A 51 4.42 -15.89 16.01
CA GLY A 51 5.03 -17.07 16.61
C GLY A 51 5.07 -18.30 15.72
N VAL A 52 5.27 -18.13 14.42
CA VAL A 52 5.67 -19.22 13.55
C VAL A 52 7.12 -19.63 13.82
N GLY A 53 7.94 -18.72 14.36
CA GLY A 53 9.22 -19.04 14.97
C GLY A 53 9.05 -19.46 16.44
N GLU A 54 9.83 -20.41 16.90
CA GLU A 54 9.89 -20.82 18.32
C GLU A 54 10.28 -19.68 19.28
N GLY A 55 10.65 -18.49 18.77
CA GLY A 55 11.06 -17.32 19.53
C GLY A 55 9.95 -16.49 20.16
N MET A 56 8.69 -16.68 19.74
CA MET A 56 7.57 -15.91 20.31
C MET A 56 6.81 -16.62 21.45
N MET A 57 7.43 -17.53 22.12
CA MET A 57 7.04 -17.87 23.48
C MET A 57 7.52 -16.76 24.42
N ILE A 58 6.94 -15.58 24.25
CA ILE A 58 7.19 -14.48 25.18
C ILE A 58 6.70 -14.94 26.55
N ASP A 59 7.62 -14.84 27.51
CA ASP A 59 7.25 -15.02 28.90
C ASP A 59 6.12 -14.04 29.24
N ARG A 60 4.92 -14.59 29.43
CA ARG A 60 3.69 -13.81 29.68
C ARG A 60 3.78 -12.92 30.89
N ASP A 61 4.62 -13.26 31.86
CA ASP A 61 4.81 -12.46 33.05
C ASP A 61 5.65 -11.22 32.74
N LEU A 62 6.58 -11.30 31.78
CA LEU A 62 7.29 -10.13 31.24
C LEU A 62 6.35 -9.25 30.41
N VAL A 63 5.47 -9.83 29.58
CA VAL A 63 4.47 -9.07 28.82
C VAL A 63 3.52 -8.28 29.73
N LYS A 64 3.03 -8.90 30.81
CA LYS A 64 2.19 -8.21 31.82
C LYS A 64 2.94 -7.09 32.54
N LEU A 65 4.27 -7.18 32.66
CA LEU A 65 5.08 -6.19 33.35
C LEU A 65 5.34 -4.94 32.49
N TYR A 66 5.41 -5.08 31.17
CA TYR A 66 5.89 -4.04 30.24
C TYR A 66 4.88 -3.63 29.16
N SER A 67 3.84 -4.42 28.86
CA SER A 67 2.74 -3.98 28.02
C SER A 67 1.70 -3.24 28.87
N HIS A 68 1.20 -2.12 28.37
CA HIS A 68 -0.01 -1.54 28.91
C HIS A 68 -1.11 -2.61 28.85
N PRO A 69 -1.60 -3.10 29.99
CA PRO A 69 -2.60 -4.19 30.02
C PRO A 69 -3.92 -3.82 29.36
N GLU A 70 -4.11 -2.52 29.05
CA GLU A 70 -5.34 -2.00 28.44
C GLU A 70 -5.28 -1.97 26.90
N THR A 71 -4.15 -2.29 26.26
CA THR A 71 -3.93 -1.93 24.86
C THR A 71 -3.97 -3.06 23.86
N ASP A 72 -3.97 -4.34 24.27
CA ASP A 72 -3.96 -5.40 23.26
C ASP A 72 -4.73 -6.67 23.62
N PRO A 73 -6.08 -6.65 23.58
CA PRO A 73 -6.89 -7.86 23.73
C PRO A 73 -6.61 -8.89 22.64
N CYS A 74 -6.04 -8.48 21.51
CA CYS A 74 -5.64 -9.39 20.44
C CYS A 74 -4.54 -10.34 20.87
N ILE A 75 -3.62 -9.88 21.71
CA ILE A 75 -2.51 -10.67 22.24
C ILE A 75 -3.02 -11.74 23.21
N GLU A 76 -3.93 -11.38 24.09
CA GLU A 76 -4.54 -12.37 25.00
C GLU A 76 -5.28 -13.43 24.21
N SER A 77 -6.09 -13.03 23.25
CA SER A 77 -6.84 -13.93 22.38
C SER A 77 -5.94 -14.86 21.57
N LEU A 78 -4.86 -14.32 20.98
CA LEU A 78 -3.85 -15.12 20.28
C LEU A 78 -3.17 -16.11 21.22
N GLY A 79 -2.76 -15.63 22.39
CA GLY A 79 -2.11 -16.47 23.39
C GLY A 79 -2.99 -17.58 23.91
N GLU A 80 -4.28 -17.37 24.11
CA GLU A 80 -5.23 -18.42 24.50
C GLU A 80 -5.45 -19.42 23.36
N PHE A 81 -5.49 -18.93 22.15
CA PHE A 81 -5.58 -19.75 20.96
C PHE A 81 -4.38 -20.71 20.87
N HIS A 82 -3.17 -20.22 21.09
CA HIS A 82 -1.95 -21.05 21.16
C HIS A 82 -1.95 -22.03 22.35
N LYS A 83 -2.42 -21.60 23.53
CA LYS A 83 -2.54 -22.49 24.69
C LYS A 83 -3.50 -23.66 24.45
N SER A 84 -4.49 -23.46 23.60
CA SER A 84 -5.41 -24.54 23.20
C SER A 84 -4.79 -25.56 22.24
N GLY A 85 -3.50 -25.38 21.87
CA GLY A 85 -2.78 -26.25 20.93
C GLY A 85 -3.12 -25.99 19.46
N LYS A 86 -3.82 -24.91 19.14
CA LYS A 86 -4.18 -24.54 17.77
C LYS A 86 -3.03 -23.77 17.10
N ASP A 87 -2.92 -23.95 15.80
CA ASP A 87 -1.98 -23.27 14.92
C ASP A 87 -2.75 -22.35 13.95
N PRO A 88 -2.95 -21.07 14.28
CA PRO A 88 -3.77 -20.18 13.47
C PRO A 88 -3.19 -19.95 12.07
N PHE A 89 -1.86 -19.89 11.89
CA PHE A 89 -1.24 -19.78 10.58
C PHE A 89 -1.53 -21.02 9.71
N GLY A 90 -1.36 -22.20 10.26
CA GLY A 90 -1.70 -23.46 9.59
C GLY A 90 -3.20 -23.59 9.29
N MET A 91 -4.07 -23.03 10.14
CA MET A 91 -5.52 -22.99 9.89
C MET A 91 -5.87 -22.09 8.71
N VAL A 92 -5.29 -20.88 8.62
CA VAL A 92 -5.49 -19.96 7.48
C VAL A 92 -4.94 -20.58 6.21
N LEU A 93 -3.73 -21.15 6.23
CA LEU A 93 -3.14 -21.86 5.10
C LEU A 93 -4.05 -22.96 4.57
N LYS A 94 -4.53 -23.84 5.46
CA LYS A 94 -5.44 -24.94 5.09
C LYS A 94 -6.75 -24.41 4.50
N ARG A 95 -7.30 -23.34 5.06
CA ARG A 95 -8.52 -22.71 4.56
C ARG A 95 -8.32 -22.07 3.20
N ALA A 96 -7.20 -21.35 2.99
CA ALA A 96 -6.84 -20.72 1.72
C ALA A 96 -6.69 -21.77 0.60
N LYS A 97 -5.98 -22.86 0.86
CA LYS A 97 -5.88 -23.97 -0.10
C LYS A 97 -7.23 -24.58 -0.44
N LYS A 98 -8.10 -24.77 0.55
CA LYS A 98 -9.48 -25.26 0.32
C LYS A 98 -10.30 -24.29 -0.53
N ALA A 99 -10.07 -22.99 -0.39
CA ALA A 99 -10.70 -21.94 -1.19
C ALA A 99 -10.07 -21.77 -2.59
N GLY A 100 -9.00 -22.50 -2.91
CA GLY A 100 -8.29 -22.43 -4.20
C GLY A 100 -7.33 -21.24 -4.32
N LEU A 101 -7.06 -20.53 -3.21
CA LEU A 101 -6.09 -19.46 -3.17
C LEU A 101 -4.65 -20.00 -3.15
N GLU A 102 -3.74 -19.33 -3.84
CA GLU A 102 -2.32 -19.47 -3.62
C GLU A 102 -1.96 -18.82 -2.28
N PHE A 103 -1.03 -19.44 -1.55
CA PHE A 103 -0.66 -18.96 -0.23
C PHE A 103 0.84 -18.72 -0.12
N LEU A 104 1.22 -17.47 0.11
CA LEU A 104 2.60 -17.07 0.34
C LEU A 104 2.81 -16.76 1.83
N ALA A 105 3.94 -17.22 2.38
CA ALA A 105 4.40 -16.76 3.68
C ALA A 105 5.11 -15.42 3.51
N SER A 106 4.58 -14.34 4.07
CA SER A 106 5.14 -13.00 3.97
C SER A 106 6.06 -12.71 5.14
N VAL A 107 7.26 -12.23 4.85
CA VAL A 107 8.29 -11.85 5.84
C VAL A 107 8.58 -10.38 5.71
N ARG A 108 8.32 -9.60 6.76
CA ARG A 108 8.74 -8.21 6.85
C ARG A 108 10.23 -8.14 7.17
N MET A 109 11.00 -7.70 6.20
CA MET A 109 12.46 -7.83 6.25
C MET A 109 13.14 -6.87 7.22
N ASN A 110 12.46 -5.84 7.70
CA ASN A 110 13.06 -4.89 8.67
C ASN A 110 12.00 -4.15 9.50
N ASP A 111 11.02 -4.88 10.06
CA ASP A 111 9.96 -4.25 10.86
C ASP A 111 10.46 -3.86 12.26
N THR A 112 10.36 -2.58 12.58
CA THR A 112 10.83 -2.00 13.85
C THR A 112 9.76 -1.17 14.55
N HIS A 113 8.48 -1.59 14.43
CA HIS A 113 7.34 -0.83 14.92
C HIS A 113 7.42 -0.44 16.40
N TYR A 114 7.89 -1.34 17.23
CA TYR A 114 7.84 -1.22 18.70
C TYR A 114 9.23 -1.03 19.33
N LYS A 115 10.18 -0.51 18.56
CA LYS A 115 11.57 -0.28 18.96
C LYS A 115 11.74 0.52 20.25
N ASP A 116 10.79 1.41 20.54
CA ASP A 116 10.84 2.31 21.71
C ASP A 116 10.24 1.66 22.96
N HIS A 117 9.64 0.48 22.81
CA HIS A 117 9.06 -0.28 23.91
C HIS A 117 9.91 -1.52 24.19
N ILE A 118 10.81 -1.42 25.16
CA ILE A 118 11.65 -2.54 25.58
C ILE A 118 10.74 -3.72 25.99
N TYR A 119 11.03 -4.91 25.44
CA TYR A 119 10.25 -6.13 25.65
C TYR A 119 8.80 -6.06 25.13
N HIS A 120 8.54 -5.25 24.11
CA HIS A 120 7.24 -5.30 23.47
C HIS A 120 7.02 -6.67 22.83
N ILE A 121 5.83 -7.23 23.00
CA ILE A 121 5.45 -8.57 22.54
C ILE A 121 5.66 -8.83 21.06
N TRP A 122 5.64 -7.78 20.21
CA TRP A 122 5.89 -7.86 18.77
C TRP A 122 7.38 -7.79 18.40
N MET A 123 8.27 -7.65 19.39
CA MET A 123 9.70 -7.57 19.16
C MET A 123 10.36 -8.82 19.71
N ASP A 124 10.98 -9.59 18.82
CA ASP A 124 11.75 -10.78 19.18
C ASP A 124 12.93 -10.42 20.10
N GLN A 125 13.31 -11.34 20.98
CA GLN A 125 14.50 -11.22 21.81
C GLN A 125 15.75 -10.96 20.98
N PHE A 126 15.84 -11.57 19.79
CA PHE A 126 16.93 -11.34 18.83
C PHE A 126 17.13 -9.84 18.54
N TYR A 127 16.05 -9.07 18.45
CA TYR A 127 16.15 -7.62 18.21
C TYR A 127 16.90 -6.90 19.32
N TYR A 128 16.68 -7.27 20.56
CA TYR A 128 17.36 -6.66 21.72
C TYR A 128 18.79 -7.12 21.86
N ASP A 129 19.07 -8.38 21.58
CA ASP A 129 20.42 -8.95 21.66
C ASP A 129 21.36 -8.36 20.59
N HIS A 130 20.78 -7.90 19.45
CA HIS A 130 21.52 -7.37 18.30
C HIS A 130 21.34 -5.85 18.11
N MET A 131 21.05 -5.11 19.18
CA MET A 131 20.88 -3.66 19.14
C MET A 131 22.09 -2.90 18.56
N HIS A 132 23.27 -3.47 18.63
CA HIS A 132 24.51 -2.92 18.08
C HIS A 132 24.70 -3.19 16.58
N GLU A 133 23.86 -4.03 15.99
CA GLU A 133 23.87 -4.39 14.56
C GLU A 133 22.76 -3.66 13.80
N ARG A 134 22.56 -2.38 14.10
CA ARG A 134 21.56 -1.51 13.47
C ARG A 134 22.23 -0.53 12.53
N VAL A 135 21.42 0.03 11.61
CA VAL A 135 21.90 1.02 10.63
C VAL A 135 22.36 2.33 11.27
N GLY A 136 21.94 2.66 12.50
CA GLY A 136 22.39 3.84 13.23
C GLY A 136 21.77 5.14 12.74
N GLU A 137 22.48 6.27 12.98
CA GLU A 137 22.00 7.60 12.60
C GLU A 137 21.69 7.68 11.10
N GLY A 138 20.54 8.29 10.77
CA GLY A 138 20.05 8.39 9.39
C GLY A 138 18.99 7.38 9.00
N GLY A 139 18.65 6.44 9.88
CA GLY A 139 17.53 5.53 9.70
C GLY A 139 16.16 6.23 9.72
N SER A 140 15.17 5.64 9.05
CA SER A 140 13.82 6.21 8.94
C SER A 140 13.11 6.32 10.29
N ARG A 141 13.52 5.51 11.27
CA ARG A 141 13.02 5.50 12.65
C ARG A 141 14.14 5.65 13.67
N GLY A 142 15.02 6.63 13.45
CA GLY A 142 16.15 6.87 14.36
C GLY A 142 17.20 5.76 14.32
N GLY A 143 17.33 5.05 13.19
CA GLY A 143 18.34 4.04 12.96
C GLY A 143 18.10 2.72 13.67
N ALA A 144 16.84 2.43 13.99
CA ALA A 144 16.46 1.19 14.68
C ALA A 144 16.47 -0.05 13.77
N GLU A 145 16.50 0.16 12.46
CA GLU A 145 16.50 -0.89 11.45
C GLU A 145 17.80 -1.71 11.53
N PHE A 146 17.72 -3.01 11.25
CA PHE A 146 18.87 -3.88 11.19
C PHE A 146 19.76 -3.61 9.98
N ASP A 147 21.07 -3.71 10.19
CA ASP A 147 22.10 -3.60 9.16
C ASP A 147 22.37 -4.96 8.49
N TYR A 148 21.93 -5.12 7.26
CA TYR A 148 22.13 -6.37 6.52
C TYR A 148 23.56 -6.66 6.09
N ARG A 149 24.54 -5.78 6.37
CA ARG A 149 25.96 -6.11 6.27
C ARG A 149 26.33 -7.17 7.30
N MET A 150 25.62 -7.21 8.44
CA MET A 150 25.86 -8.16 9.51
C MET A 150 25.32 -9.55 9.14
N SER A 151 26.17 -10.56 9.23
CA SER A 151 25.78 -11.93 8.86
C SER A 151 24.72 -12.49 9.79
N ALA A 152 24.77 -12.17 11.08
CA ALA A 152 23.78 -12.63 12.06
C ALA A 152 22.37 -12.23 11.67
N ILE A 153 22.19 -10.99 11.18
CA ILE A 153 20.88 -10.48 10.71
C ILE A 153 20.37 -11.29 9.51
N ARG A 154 21.23 -11.52 8.51
CA ARG A 154 20.86 -12.30 7.33
C ARG A 154 20.52 -13.75 7.68
N GLU A 155 21.29 -14.37 8.58
CA GLU A 155 21.01 -15.74 9.03
C GLU A 155 19.70 -15.84 9.82
N TYR A 156 19.39 -14.86 10.66
CA TYR A 156 18.13 -14.80 11.39
C TYR A 156 16.91 -14.82 10.45
N TYR A 157 16.87 -13.91 9.47
CA TYR A 157 15.77 -13.88 8.52
C TYR A 157 15.73 -15.10 7.61
N PHE A 158 16.90 -15.60 7.18
CA PHE A 158 16.99 -16.81 6.38
C PHE A 158 16.46 -18.04 7.15
N ASP A 159 16.80 -18.16 8.43
CA ASP A 159 16.35 -19.28 9.27
C ASP A 159 14.82 -19.24 9.49
N GLN A 160 14.24 -18.07 9.71
CA GLN A 160 12.77 -17.92 9.78
C GLN A 160 12.09 -18.40 8.49
N ILE A 161 12.59 -17.97 7.33
CA ILE A 161 12.07 -18.41 6.03
C ILE A 161 12.20 -19.92 5.88
N ARG A 162 13.37 -20.48 6.20
CA ARG A 162 13.66 -21.90 6.13
C ARG A 162 12.71 -22.72 6.99
N ARG A 163 12.57 -22.38 8.28
CA ARG A 163 11.66 -23.07 9.22
C ARG A 163 10.21 -23.01 8.75
N THR A 164 9.78 -21.88 8.23
CA THR A 164 8.42 -21.72 7.70
C THR A 164 8.16 -22.63 6.52
N VAL A 165 9.08 -22.67 5.55
CA VAL A 165 8.96 -23.54 4.38
C VAL A 165 9.07 -25.00 4.77
N GLU A 166 9.86 -25.36 5.78
CA GLU A 166 9.96 -26.73 6.30
C GLU A 166 8.67 -27.18 6.98
N LYS A 167 8.09 -26.32 7.82
CA LYS A 167 6.91 -26.65 8.64
C LYS A 167 5.61 -26.64 7.83
N TYR A 168 5.46 -25.68 6.91
CA TYR A 168 4.19 -25.44 6.21
C TYR A 168 4.30 -25.69 4.71
N ASP A 169 3.26 -26.29 4.14
CA ASP A 169 3.16 -26.51 2.70
C ASP A 169 2.68 -25.23 1.97
N VAL A 170 3.44 -24.14 2.14
CA VAL A 170 3.20 -22.88 1.44
C VAL A 170 3.51 -22.99 -0.05
N ASP A 171 2.89 -22.15 -0.89
CA ASP A 171 3.13 -22.11 -2.33
C ASP A 171 4.32 -21.21 -2.70
N GLY A 172 4.83 -20.47 -1.74
CA GLY A 172 6.00 -19.61 -1.88
C GLY A 172 6.20 -18.69 -0.69
N VAL A 173 7.11 -17.75 -0.87
CA VAL A 173 7.48 -16.73 0.13
C VAL A 173 7.37 -15.36 -0.50
N GLU A 174 6.93 -14.38 0.27
CA GLU A 174 7.04 -12.96 -0.03
C GLU A 174 8.08 -12.33 0.90
N LEU A 175 9.04 -11.61 0.33
CA LEU A 175 9.94 -10.73 1.08
C LEU A 175 9.36 -9.32 1.03
N ASP A 176 8.73 -8.88 2.13
CA ASP A 176 8.23 -7.51 2.25
C ASP A 176 9.39 -6.59 2.64
N MET A 177 9.91 -5.85 1.66
CA MET A 177 11.02 -4.91 1.80
C MET A 177 10.53 -3.46 1.92
N THR A 178 9.21 -3.24 2.09
CA THR A 178 8.66 -1.89 2.17
C THR A 178 8.52 -1.40 3.60
N ARG A 179 8.43 -2.32 4.54
CA ARG A 179 8.27 -1.97 5.94
C ARG A 179 9.60 -1.55 6.52
N ASN A 180 9.74 -0.24 6.87
CA ASN A 180 11.01 0.38 7.28
C ASN A 180 12.14 0.04 6.29
N CYS A 181 11.96 0.46 5.04
CA CYS A 181 12.85 0.13 3.91
C CYS A 181 14.21 0.81 4.06
N MET A 182 15.03 0.26 4.97
CA MET A 182 16.42 0.63 5.16
C MET A 182 17.19 -0.60 5.61
N PHE A 183 18.06 -1.10 4.76
CA PHE A 183 18.81 -2.34 4.98
C PHE A 183 20.29 -2.10 5.24
N PHE A 184 20.75 -0.89 4.94
CA PHE A 184 22.16 -0.50 5.03
C PHE A 184 22.26 0.93 5.55
N PRO A 185 23.32 1.27 6.31
CA PRO A 185 23.56 2.64 6.72
C PRO A 185 23.63 3.58 5.52
N ARG A 186 23.00 4.74 5.63
CA ARG A 186 23.11 5.79 4.63
C ARG A 186 24.37 6.64 4.86
N GLY A 187 24.99 7.08 3.77
CA GLY A 187 26.00 8.12 3.83
C GLY A 187 25.40 9.46 4.29
N THR A 188 26.27 10.37 4.72
CA THR A 188 25.89 11.71 5.21
C THR A 188 25.17 12.56 4.16
N ASP A 189 25.25 12.19 2.88
CA ASP A 189 24.66 12.87 1.74
C ASP A 189 23.30 12.27 1.32
N ALA A 190 22.74 11.33 2.08
CA ALA A 190 21.52 10.59 1.77
C ALA A 190 21.57 9.82 0.43
N SER A 191 22.74 9.68 -0.21
CA SER A 191 22.89 9.00 -1.50
C SER A 191 22.77 7.49 -1.40
N GLY A 192 22.87 6.92 -0.19
CA GLY A 192 22.89 5.48 0.07
C GLY A 192 24.18 4.81 -0.44
N HIS A 193 24.66 3.82 0.28
CA HIS A 193 25.79 2.97 -0.18
C HIS A 193 25.31 1.81 -1.07
N SER A 194 24.32 2.06 -1.91
CA SER A 194 23.59 1.01 -2.65
C SER A 194 24.49 0.16 -3.54
N GLU A 195 25.46 0.78 -4.19
CA GLU A 195 26.33 0.06 -5.14
C GLU A 195 27.24 -0.95 -4.44
N GLU A 196 27.72 -0.64 -3.25
CA GLU A 196 28.57 -1.54 -2.44
C GLU A 196 27.75 -2.62 -1.74
N CYS A 197 26.51 -2.29 -1.34
CA CYS A 197 25.66 -3.16 -0.52
C CYS A 197 24.71 -4.04 -1.35
N ALA A 198 24.38 -3.66 -2.57
CA ALA A 198 23.48 -4.43 -3.43
C ALA A 198 23.91 -5.89 -3.66
N PRO A 199 25.21 -6.24 -3.78
CA PRO A 199 25.64 -7.64 -3.85
C PRO A 199 25.28 -8.45 -2.60
N ILE A 200 25.27 -7.84 -1.42
CA ILE A 200 24.95 -8.51 -0.15
C ILE A 200 23.47 -8.95 -0.15
N MET A 201 22.57 -8.03 -0.50
CA MET A 201 21.14 -8.37 -0.58
C MET A 201 20.85 -9.32 -1.74
N THR A 202 21.55 -9.17 -2.88
CA THR A 202 21.43 -10.08 -4.02
C THR A 202 21.81 -11.52 -3.63
N GLU A 203 22.88 -11.68 -2.84
CA GLU A 203 23.30 -12.99 -2.31
C GLU A 203 22.25 -13.58 -1.35
N PHE A 204 21.66 -12.74 -0.48
CA PHE A 204 20.57 -13.19 0.39
C PHE A 204 19.37 -13.70 -0.43
N VAL A 205 18.91 -12.93 -1.43
CA VAL A 205 17.78 -13.32 -2.30
C VAL A 205 18.11 -14.59 -3.10
N ARG A 206 19.35 -14.74 -3.58
CA ARG A 206 19.82 -15.96 -4.23
C ARG A 206 19.65 -17.18 -3.32
N ARG A 207 20.12 -17.09 -2.06
CA ARG A 207 19.99 -18.17 -1.06
C ARG A 207 18.53 -18.55 -0.80
N VAL A 208 17.66 -17.57 -0.68
CA VAL A 208 16.20 -17.80 -0.53
C VAL A 208 15.66 -18.52 -1.77
N ARG A 209 16.05 -18.11 -2.99
CA ARG A 209 15.64 -18.80 -4.23
C ARG A 209 16.08 -20.26 -4.25
N GLU A 210 17.33 -20.54 -3.90
CA GLU A 210 17.86 -21.91 -3.84
C GLU A 210 17.11 -22.77 -2.83
N LEU A 211 16.83 -22.25 -1.63
CA LEU A 211 15.99 -22.92 -0.64
C LEU A 211 14.62 -23.29 -1.22
N LEU A 212 13.96 -22.35 -1.90
CA LEU A 212 12.65 -22.58 -2.49
C LEU A 212 12.70 -23.55 -3.66
N ASP A 213 13.77 -23.56 -4.45
CA ASP A 213 13.96 -24.53 -5.54
C ASP A 213 14.15 -25.94 -5.00
N ASP A 214 14.91 -26.12 -3.92
CA ASP A 214 15.12 -27.42 -3.30
C ASP A 214 13.83 -27.99 -2.68
N TRP A 215 13.05 -27.14 -2.00
CA TRP A 215 11.73 -27.54 -1.52
C TRP A 215 10.74 -27.75 -2.67
N GLY A 216 10.85 -26.97 -3.73
CA GLY A 216 10.06 -27.15 -4.95
C GLY A 216 10.28 -28.51 -5.60
N LYS A 217 11.53 -28.99 -5.68
CA LYS A 217 11.87 -30.36 -6.13
C LYS A 217 11.19 -31.40 -5.24
N LYS A 218 11.30 -31.28 -3.91
CA LYS A 218 10.66 -32.20 -2.95
C LYS A 218 9.14 -32.23 -3.10
N ARG A 219 8.51 -31.05 -3.31
CA ARG A 219 7.05 -30.89 -3.43
C ARG A 219 6.53 -31.03 -4.86
N LYS A 220 7.42 -31.26 -5.83
CA LYS A 220 7.12 -31.42 -7.27
C LYS A 220 6.34 -30.22 -7.85
N ARG A 221 6.62 -29.02 -7.37
CA ARG A 221 6.08 -27.76 -7.89
C ARG A 221 7.07 -26.62 -7.66
N ARG A 222 7.05 -25.59 -8.53
CA ARG A 222 7.83 -24.38 -8.27
C ARG A 222 7.22 -23.65 -7.09
N LEU A 223 8.04 -23.28 -6.12
CA LEU A 223 7.66 -22.35 -5.06
C LEU A 223 7.96 -20.92 -5.51
N VAL A 224 6.99 -20.02 -5.31
CA VAL A 224 7.08 -18.62 -5.74
C VAL A 224 8.01 -17.84 -4.82
N LEU A 225 8.89 -17.01 -5.39
CA LEU A 225 9.55 -15.93 -4.66
C LEU A 225 8.97 -14.59 -5.12
N SER A 226 8.14 -14.01 -4.27
CA SER A 226 7.59 -12.67 -4.42
C SER A 226 8.45 -11.68 -3.64
N VAL A 227 8.62 -10.47 -4.17
CA VAL A 227 9.23 -9.37 -3.44
C VAL A 227 8.32 -8.16 -3.49
N THR A 228 8.06 -7.54 -2.34
CA THR A 228 7.35 -6.27 -2.25
C THR A 228 8.37 -5.17 -1.93
N VAL A 229 8.43 -4.17 -2.81
CA VAL A 229 9.50 -3.17 -2.83
C VAL A 229 8.94 -1.75 -2.91
N PRO A 230 9.74 -0.73 -2.60
CA PRO A 230 9.35 0.67 -2.75
C PRO A 230 8.84 1.03 -4.16
N TYR A 231 8.19 2.15 -4.25
CA TYR A 231 7.43 2.66 -5.40
C TYR A 231 8.21 2.79 -6.73
N SER A 232 9.54 2.77 -6.73
CA SER A 232 10.34 2.87 -7.96
C SER A 232 11.64 2.05 -7.90
N LEU A 233 12.10 1.58 -9.07
CA LEU A 233 13.39 0.88 -9.17
C LEU A 233 14.58 1.77 -8.78
N TYR A 234 14.47 3.08 -8.98
CA TYR A 234 15.48 4.03 -8.51
C TYR A 234 15.56 4.03 -6.99
N ARG A 235 14.40 4.10 -6.31
CA ARG A 235 14.37 4.02 -4.84
C ARG A 235 14.89 2.67 -4.35
N CYS A 236 14.51 1.57 -4.98
CA CYS A 236 15.04 0.24 -4.65
C CYS A 236 16.57 0.22 -4.68
N ARG A 237 17.16 0.79 -5.74
CA ARG A 237 18.62 0.84 -5.89
C ARG A 237 19.30 1.63 -4.77
N LEU A 238 18.71 2.75 -4.32
CA LEU A 238 19.21 3.54 -3.18
C LEU A 238 19.21 2.75 -1.87
N GLU A 239 18.35 1.75 -1.74
CA GLU A 239 18.28 0.85 -0.57
C GLU A 239 19.08 -0.45 -0.76
N GLY A 240 19.89 -0.55 -1.81
CA GLY A 240 20.68 -1.75 -2.10
C GLY A 240 19.86 -2.93 -2.65
N LEU A 241 18.68 -2.66 -3.21
CA LEU A 241 17.79 -3.66 -3.83
C LEU A 241 17.93 -3.61 -5.34
N ASP A 242 18.75 -4.50 -5.91
CA ASP A 242 18.99 -4.55 -7.37
C ASP A 242 17.98 -5.46 -8.08
N ILE A 243 16.73 -4.99 -8.16
CA ILE A 243 15.60 -5.74 -8.70
C ILE A 243 15.84 -6.19 -10.15
N PRO A 244 16.41 -5.36 -11.07
CA PRO A 244 16.71 -5.80 -12.43
C PRO A 244 17.72 -6.97 -12.48
N VAL A 245 18.69 -7.00 -11.57
CA VAL A 245 19.64 -8.12 -11.46
C VAL A 245 18.92 -9.37 -10.98
N TRP A 246 18.07 -9.28 -9.95
CA TRP A 246 17.31 -10.43 -9.45
C TRP A 246 16.39 -11.03 -10.50
N ALA A 247 15.73 -10.17 -11.30
CA ALA A 247 14.90 -10.59 -12.42
C ALA A 247 15.72 -11.31 -13.49
N ARG A 248 16.83 -10.71 -13.93
CA ARG A 248 17.70 -11.26 -14.98
C ARG A 248 18.30 -12.62 -14.58
N LEU A 249 18.63 -12.81 -13.29
CA LEU A 249 19.15 -14.06 -12.75
C LEU A 249 18.06 -15.10 -12.43
N GLY A 250 16.78 -14.74 -12.61
CA GLY A 250 15.65 -15.63 -12.36
C GLY A 250 15.40 -15.93 -10.89
N TYR A 251 15.86 -15.05 -10.00
CA TYR A 251 15.69 -15.25 -8.56
C TYR A 251 14.26 -14.96 -8.10
N ILE A 252 13.57 -14.01 -8.70
CA ILE A 252 12.21 -13.59 -8.32
C ILE A 252 11.20 -13.93 -9.41
N ASP A 253 9.98 -14.28 -9.00
CA ASP A 253 8.86 -14.59 -9.88
C ASP A 253 7.83 -13.46 -9.95
N VAL A 254 7.67 -12.73 -8.83
CA VAL A 254 6.67 -11.68 -8.64
C VAL A 254 7.33 -10.46 -8.02
N LEU A 255 7.00 -9.30 -8.55
CA LEU A 255 7.41 -7.98 -8.06
C LEU A 255 6.16 -7.16 -7.73
N CYS A 256 5.96 -6.83 -6.47
CA CYS A 256 4.92 -5.90 -6.01
C CYS A 256 5.57 -4.57 -5.65
N MET A 257 5.16 -3.49 -6.33
CA MET A 257 5.63 -2.15 -6.05
C MET A 257 4.62 -1.45 -5.16
N SER A 258 5.00 -1.10 -3.93
CA SER A 258 4.10 -0.50 -2.95
C SER A 258 4.78 0.68 -2.23
N SER A 259 3.97 1.63 -1.81
CA SER A 259 4.38 2.72 -0.92
C SER A 259 3.54 2.61 0.33
N PRO A 260 3.98 1.87 1.36
CA PRO A 260 3.12 1.55 2.50
C PRO A 260 2.37 2.79 3.00
N PHE A 261 1.03 2.68 3.01
CA PHE A 261 0.09 3.71 3.46
C PHE A 261 -0.04 4.97 2.60
N ILE A 262 0.58 5.05 1.40
CA ILE A 262 0.43 6.20 0.50
C ILE A 262 -0.08 5.74 -0.86
N ALA A 263 -1.26 6.23 -1.24
CA ALA A 263 -1.82 6.00 -2.57
C ALA A 263 -1.00 6.74 -3.62
N ASP A 264 -0.47 6.00 -4.58
CA ASP A 264 0.35 6.52 -5.67
C ASP A 264 -0.34 6.26 -7.01
N PHE A 265 -0.74 7.33 -7.69
CA PHE A 265 -1.47 7.26 -8.96
C PHE A 265 -0.55 7.28 -10.18
N ASP A 266 0.74 7.54 -9.98
CA ASP A 266 1.70 7.82 -11.05
C ASP A 266 2.86 6.81 -11.11
N ARG A 267 2.66 5.63 -10.58
CA ARG A 267 3.65 4.55 -10.57
C ARG A 267 3.95 4.06 -11.98
N ASP A 268 5.24 3.99 -12.31
CA ASP A 268 5.70 3.62 -13.66
C ASP A 268 5.83 2.09 -13.79
N ILE A 269 4.69 1.44 -14.00
CA ILE A 269 4.61 -0.01 -14.19
C ILE A 269 5.20 -0.41 -15.55
N ALA A 270 5.00 0.38 -16.59
CA ALA A 270 5.47 0.06 -17.94
C ALA A 270 7.01 0.04 -18.02
N ASP A 271 7.69 1.05 -17.46
CA ASP A 271 9.15 1.10 -17.40
C ASP A 271 9.71 -0.04 -16.53
N THR A 272 9.04 -0.30 -15.40
CA THR A 272 9.43 -1.42 -14.53
C THR A 272 9.35 -2.74 -15.27
N ARG A 273 8.25 -3.05 -15.94
CA ARG A 273 8.11 -4.28 -16.73
C ARG A 273 9.20 -4.44 -17.80
N PHE A 274 9.54 -3.34 -18.47
CA PHE A 274 10.63 -3.34 -19.45
C PHE A 274 11.98 -3.73 -18.81
N LYS A 275 12.25 -3.26 -17.59
CA LYS A 275 13.51 -3.50 -16.87
C LYS A 275 13.58 -4.86 -16.16
N VAL A 276 12.44 -5.52 -15.94
CA VAL A 276 12.36 -6.82 -15.23
C VAL A 276 11.65 -7.89 -16.08
N PRO A 277 12.18 -8.24 -17.26
CA PRO A 277 11.54 -9.19 -18.16
C PRO A 277 11.38 -10.56 -17.50
N GLY A 278 10.23 -11.19 -17.71
CA GLY A 278 9.91 -12.53 -17.17
C GLY A 278 9.37 -12.53 -15.74
N VAL A 279 9.37 -11.40 -15.05
CA VAL A 279 8.76 -11.23 -13.72
C VAL A 279 7.35 -10.65 -13.85
N GLN A 280 6.41 -11.15 -13.08
CA GLN A 280 5.07 -10.55 -13.00
C GLN A 280 5.12 -9.29 -12.13
N VAL A 281 4.56 -8.17 -12.61
CA VAL A 281 4.64 -6.86 -11.96
C VAL A 281 3.26 -6.38 -11.52
N TYR A 282 3.14 -6.04 -10.24
CA TYR A 282 1.91 -5.60 -9.58
C TYR A 282 2.10 -4.19 -9.01
N GLY A 283 1.10 -3.32 -9.20
CA GLY A 283 1.04 -2.03 -8.52
C GLY A 283 0.30 -2.14 -7.19
N GLY A 284 0.88 -1.61 -6.13
CA GLY A 284 0.25 -1.56 -4.81
C GLY A 284 -0.82 -0.47 -4.75
N CYS A 285 -2.03 -0.84 -4.36
CA CYS A 285 -3.12 0.09 -4.07
C CYS A 285 -3.16 0.30 -2.54
N ASP A 286 -2.60 1.41 -2.11
CA ASP A 286 -2.47 1.76 -0.69
C ASP A 286 -3.64 2.64 -0.22
N ARG A 287 -3.88 2.70 1.09
CA ARG A 287 -5.16 3.15 1.66
C ARG A 287 -5.27 4.62 2.03
N ASN A 288 -4.18 5.38 2.06
CA ASN A 288 -4.18 6.79 2.46
C ASN A 288 -3.70 7.69 1.31
N PHE A 289 -4.27 8.89 1.18
CA PHE A 289 -3.79 9.86 0.19
C PHE A 289 -2.48 10.52 0.59
N ALA A 290 -2.28 10.73 1.89
CA ALA A 290 -1.05 11.26 2.46
C ALA A 290 -0.69 10.49 3.72
N PHE A 291 0.60 10.42 4.02
CA PHE A 291 1.06 9.81 5.24
C PHE A 291 0.94 10.81 6.39
N GLU A 292 -0.17 10.76 7.10
CA GLU A 292 -0.33 11.41 8.40
C GLU A 292 -0.58 10.35 9.46
N PHE A 293 0.31 10.26 10.43
CA PHE A 293 0.07 9.42 11.60
C PHE A 293 -1.22 9.92 12.30
N GLY A 294 -2.22 9.06 12.30
CA GLY A 294 -3.43 9.29 13.07
C GLY A 294 -4.51 10.12 12.40
N GLY A 295 -4.56 10.26 11.08
CA GLY A 295 -5.70 10.93 10.49
C GLY A 295 -5.68 11.36 9.03
N GLY A 296 -4.89 10.70 8.20
CA GLY A 296 -4.94 10.94 6.77
C GLY A 296 -6.31 10.59 6.16
N ARG A 297 -6.63 11.23 5.03
CA ARG A 297 -7.83 10.94 4.24
C ARG A 297 -7.77 9.51 3.73
N VAL A 298 -8.75 8.70 4.05
CA VAL A 298 -8.87 7.31 3.56
C VAL A 298 -9.17 7.33 2.07
N VAL A 299 -8.50 6.47 1.31
CA VAL A 299 -8.72 6.30 -0.13
C VAL A 299 -10.13 5.74 -0.38
N PRO A 300 -11.00 6.45 -1.11
CA PRO A 300 -12.33 5.93 -1.44
C PRO A 300 -12.24 4.87 -2.54
N MET A 301 -13.31 4.08 -2.69
CA MET A 301 -13.39 3.01 -3.69
C MET A 301 -13.06 3.50 -5.11
N GLN A 302 -13.52 4.69 -5.47
CA GLN A 302 -13.25 5.30 -6.78
C GLN A 302 -11.76 5.54 -7.03
N ALA A 303 -11.00 5.84 -5.98
CA ALA A 303 -9.56 6.04 -6.08
C ALA A 303 -8.80 4.70 -6.19
N TYR A 304 -9.23 3.65 -5.52
CA TYR A 304 -8.69 2.30 -5.75
C TYR A 304 -8.91 1.86 -7.20
N ARG A 305 -10.10 2.11 -7.76
CA ARG A 305 -10.39 1.84 -9.18
C ARG A 305 -9.46 2.60 -10.10
N ALA A 306 -9.18 3.88 -9.78
CA ALA A 306 -8.28 4.72 -10.57
C ALA A 306 -6.82 4.23 -10.53
N MET A 307 -6.29 3.89 -9.35
CA MET A 307 -4.95 3.30 -9.22
C MET A 307 -4.84 2.00 -10.01
N ALA A 308 -5.79 1.08 -9.80
CA ALA A 308 -5.81 -0.20 -10.50
C ALA A 308 -5.90 -0.02 -12.02
N MET A 309 -6.75 0.90 -12.50
CA MET A 309 -6.85 1.22 -13.93
C MET A 309 -5.52 1.72 -14.48
N ASN A 310 -4.84 2.65 -13.78
CA ASN A 310 -3.54 3.16 -14.19
C ASN A 310 -2.48 2.05 -14.32
N TYR A 311 -2.43 1.13 -13.34
CA TYR A 311 -1.43 0.07 -13.33
C TYR A 311 -1.70 -0.97 -14.42
N LEU A 312 -2.94 -1.41 -14.56
CA LEU A 312 -3.32 -2.42 -15.55
C LEU A 312 -3.20 -1.90 -16.98
N ARG A 313 -3.51 -0.62 -17.23
CA ARG A 313 -3.32 0.01 -18.56
C ARG A 313 -1.86 0.13 -18.97
N GLN A 314 -0.95 0.23 -18.02
CA GLN A 314 0.49 0.18 -18.25
C GLN A 314 1.01 -1.25 -18.45
N GLY A 315 0.14 -2.26 -18.47
CA GLY A 315 0.49 -3.65 -18.65
C GLY A 315 0.82 -4.40 -17.36
N GLY A 316 0.47 -3.88 -16.19
CA GLY A 316 0.56 -4.60 -14.91
C GLY A 316 -0.15 -5.95 -14.97
N ASP A 317 0.41 -6.96 -14.32
CA ASP A 317 -0.17 -8.32 -14.32
C ASP A 317 -1.38 -8.42 -13.39
N GLY A 318 -1.53 -7.46 -12.47
CA GLY A 318 -2.63 -7.36 -11.52
C GLY A 318 -2.39 -6.23 -10.52
N THR A 319 -3.12 -6.26 -9.41
CA THR A 319 -2.99 -5.31 -8.30
C THR A 319 -2.54 -6.01 -7.02
N TYR A 320 -1.87 -5.24 -6.17
CA TYR A 320 -1.42 -5.68 -4.86
C TYR A 320 -2.11 -4.83 -3.78
N LEU A 321 -2.76 -5.48 -2.84
CA LEU A 321 -3.49 -4.84 -1.75
C LEU A 321 -2.71 -5.03 -0.44
N TYR A 322 -1.99 -4.00 -0.03
CA TYR A 322 -1.18 -4.04 1.18
C TYR A 322 -2.01 -3.67 2.41
N ASN A 323 -2.19 -4.61 3.34
CA ASN A 323 -2.90 -4.40 4.60
C ASN A 323 -4.27 -3.70 4.48
N VAL A 324 -4.87 -3.72 3.30
CA VAL A 324 -6.17 -3.06 3.07
C VAL A 324 -7.25 -3.67 3.95
N MET A 325 -7.10 -4.96 4.25
CA MET A 325 -8.06 -5.74 5.03
C MET A 325 -7.83 -5.66 6.55
N SER A 326 -6.77 -5.00 7.01
CA SER A 326 -6.34 -5.06 8.41
C SER A 326 -7.35 -4.51 9.42
N TRP A 327 -8.36 -3.77 8.96
CA TRP A 327 -9.31 -3.07 9.83
C TRP A 327 -10.76 -3.52 9.65
N THR A 328 -11.04 -4.43 8.74
CA THR A 328 -12.41 -4.73 8.31
C THR A 328 -12.75 -6.21 8.27
N MET A 329 -11.82 -7.08 8.66
CA MET A 329 -11.98 -8.52 8.43
C MET A 329 -13.12 -9.20 9.17
N ASN A 330 -13.56 -8.68 10.31
CA ASN A 330 -14.63 -9.33 11.06
C ASN A 330 -15.68 -8.34 11.59
N LEU A 331 -16.37 -7.67 10.67
CA LEU A 331 -17.38 -6.66 11.00
C LEU A 331 -18.69 -7.24 11.53
N GLU A 332 -18.88 -8.57 11.51
CA GLU A 332 -20.02 -9.22 12.16
C GLU A 332 -19.85 -9.30 13.68
N ARG A 333 -18.61 -9.12 14.16
CA ARG A 333 -18.31 -9.09 15.60
C ARG A 333 -17.75 -7.73 15.99
N PRO A 334 -18.16 -7.18 17.13
CA PRO A 334 -17.66 -5.89 17.59
C PRO A 334 -16.16 -5.96 17.86
N MET A 335 -15.47 -4.86 17.52
CA MET A 335 -14.09 -4.62 17.93
C MET A 335 -14.08 -4.24 19.41
N PRO A 336 -13.08 -4.70 20.20
CA PRO A 336 -12.91 -4.27 21.57
C PRO A 336 -12.89 -2.75 21.73
N GLU A 337 -13.57 -2.23 22.73
CA GLU A 337 -13.72 -0.77 22.93
C GLU A 337 -12.38 -0.06 23.09
N VAL A 338 -11.39 -0.74 23.71
CA VAL A 338 -10.04 -0.21 23.88
C VAL A 338 -9.35 0.06 22.53
N LEU A 339 -9.58 -0.77 21.53
CA LEU A 339 -9.02 -0.57 20.18
C LEU A 339 -9.72 0.55 19.41
N LYS A 340 -10.90 0.97 19.84
CA LYS A 340 -11.63 2.11 19.27
C LYS A 340 -11.10 3.46 19.78
N ARG A 341 -10.42 3.48 20.93
CA ARG A 341 -9.97 4.72 21.60
C ARG A 341 -8.67 5.28 21.04
N ASP A 342 -7.80 4.46 20.46
CA ASP A 342 -6.49 4.89 19.97
C ASP A 342 -6.56 5.70 18.64
N GLY A 343 -7.72 6.29 18.37
CA GLY A 343 -7.93 7.46 17.49
C GLY A 343 -7.39 7.39 16.08
N GLY A 344 -7.02 6.24 15.59
CA GLY A 344 -6.43 6.18 14.27
C GLY A 344 -6.66 4.88 13.52
N GLN A 345 -6.93 3.84 14.21
CA GLN A 345 -6.88 2.52 13.57
C GLN A 345 -8.20 1.73 13.65
N GLY A 346 -9.05 2.02 14.62
CA GLY A 346 -10.32 1.32 14.81
C GLY A 346 -11.53 1.96 14.13
N GLU A 347 -11.42 3.19 13.68
CA GLU A 347 -12.50 3.80 12.92
C GLU A 347 -12.39 3.42 11.45
N THR A 348 -13.08 2.38 11.05
CA THR A 348 -13.42 2.12 9.65
C THR A 348 -14.33 3.22 9.11
N ASN A 349 -14.30 4.41 9.62
CA ASN A 349 -15.02 5.62 9.22
C ASN A 349 -16.33 5.35 8.46
N GLY A 350 -17.12 4.37 8.91
CA GLY A 350 -18.39 4.02 8.28
C GLY A 350 -18.26 3.41 6.87
N ALA A 351 -17.07 2.90 6.49
CA ALA A 351 -16.97 2.16 5.24
C ALA A 351 -17.88 0.92 5.31
N PRO A 352 -18.81 0.75 4.37
CA PRO A 352 -19.75 -0.38 4.41
C PRO A 352 -19.01 -1.72 4.39
N LEU A 353 -19.60 -2.75 4.99
CA LEU A 353 -19.15 -4.15 4.92
C LEU A 353 -18.82 -4.63 3.49
N ASP A 354 -19.57 -4.11 2.52
CA ASP A 354 -19.40 -4.44 1.10
C ASP A 354 -18.20 -3.78 0.43
N TYR A 355 -17.56 -2.80 1.07
CA TYR A 355 -16.45 -2.05 0.49
C TYR A 355 -15.28 -2.98 0.11
N ASP A 356 -14.83 -3.82 1.04
CA ASP A 356 -13.70 -4.72 0.79
C ASP A 356 -14.04 -5.79 -0.24
N ARG A 357 -15.26 -6.32 -0.21
CA ARG A 357 -15.69 -7.32 -1.18
C ARG A 357 -15.83 -6.72 -2.57
N ASN A 358 -16.37 -5.51 -2.70
CA ASN A 358 -16.43 -4.79 -3.97
C ASN A 358 -15.03 -4.49 -4.51
N LEU A 359 -14.13 -4.02 -3.65
CA LEU A 359 -12.73 -3.81 -4.01
C LEU A 359 -12.12 -5.09 -4.61
N MET A 360 -12.27 -6.22 -3.91
CA MET A 360 -11.75 -7.51 -4.36
C MET A 360 -12.43 -8.06 -5.63
N ASN A 361 -13.63 -7.60 -5.96
CA ASN A 361 -14.34 -8.00 -7.18
C ASN A 361 -14.05 -7.10 -8.38
N GLU A 362 -13.45 -5.93 -8.19
CA GLU A 362 -13.34 -4.92 -9.24
C GLU A 362 -11.91 -4.67 -9.71
N VAL A 363 -10.93 -4.57 -8.77
CA VAL A 363 -9.62 -3.99 -9.10
C VAL A 363 -8.62 -4.98 -9.72
N GLY A 364 -9.02 -6.22 -9.97
CA GLY A 364 -8.11 -7.25 -10.47
C GLY A 364 -7.97 -7.32 -11.99
N ASN A 365 -8.86 -6.66 -12.77
CA ASN A 365 -8.74 -6.64 -14.22
C ASN A 365 -9.43 -5.42 -14.84
N LEU A 366 -9.08 -5.12 -16.10
CA LEU A 366 -9.62 -3.96 -16.82
C LEU A 366 -11.13 -4.06 -17.09
N GLU A 367 -11.63 -5.25 -17.39
CA GLU A 367 -13.03 -5.46 -17.77
C GLU A 367 -13.99 -5.07 -16.66
N THR A 368 -13.63 -5.37 -15.40
CA THR A 368 -14.45 -5.00 -14.24
C THR A 368 -14.31 -3.53 -13.85
N LEU A 369 -13.26 -2.86 -14.31
CA LEU A 369 -13.03 -1.44 -14.04
C LEU A 369 -13.63 -0.52 -15.09
N GLU A 370 -13.88 -1.01 -16.31
CA GLU A 370 -14.45 -0.18 -17.38
C GLU A 370 -15.81 0.39 -16.98
N HIS A 371 -15.98 1.69 -17.22
CA HIS A 371 -17.21 2.44 -16.96
C HIS A 371 -17.68 2.45 -15.49
N LEU A 372 -16.80 2.14 -14.53
CA LEU A 372 -17.04 2.44 -13.12
C LEU A 372 -16.50 3.83 -12.77
N ASP A 373 -17.17 4.49 -11.85
CA ASP A 373 -16.76 5.80 -11.34
C ASP A 373 -15.35 5.76 -10.74
N LYS A 374 -14.52 6.75 -11.09
CA LYS A 374 -13.12 6.83 -10.66
C LYS A 374 -12.72 8.23 -10.18
N LEU A 375 -11.78 8.26 -9.25
CA LEU A 375 -11.16 9.47 -8.72
C LEU A 375 -9.64 9.36 -8.88
N TYR A 376 -9.12 10.06 -9.86
CA TYR A 376 -7.68 10.20 -10.10
C TYR A 376 -7.13 11.38 -9.31
N LEU A 377 -5.92 11.26 -8.78
CA LEU A 377 -5.26 12.33 -8.04
C LEU A 377 -3.83 12.53 -8.52
N VAL A 378 -3.34 13.74 -8.32
CA VAL A 378 -1.89 13.96 -8.26
C VAL A 378 -1.40 13.40 -6.93
N SER A 379 -0.43 12.48 -6.97
CA SER A 379 0.06 11.80 -5.78
C SER A 379 0.70 12.77 -4.79
N HIS A 380 0.46 12.53 -3.50
CA HIS A 380 1.08 13.28 -2.41
C HIS A 380 2.52 12.81 -2.18
N GLY A 381 3.42 13.75 -1.94
CA GLY A 381 4.74 13.47 -1.40
C GLY A 381 4.67 13.23 0.11
N ALA A 382 5.59 12.44 0.63
CA ALA A 382 5.82 12.40 2.06
C ALA A 382 6.92 13.42 2.43
N GLU A 383 6.80 14.07 3.57
CA GLU A 383 7.84 14.95 4.09
C GLU A 383 9.13 14.18 4.44
N SER A 384 9.06 12.87 4.58
CA SER A 384 10.24 12.05 4.86
C SER A 384 10.98 11.67 3.58
N VAL A 385 12.30 11.71 3.63
CA VAL A 385 13.22 11.26 2.57
C VAL A 385 12.90 9.85 2.07
N ASP A 386 12.20 9.06 2.89
CA ASP A 386 11.87 7.68 2.61
C ASP A 386 10.68 7.48 1.68
N ARG A 387 9.90 8.54 1.38
CA ARG A 387 8.63 8.41 0.65
C ARG A 387 8.33 9.55 -0.34
N PRO A 388 9.24 10.00 -1.20
CA PRO A 388 8.94 11.03 -2.19
C PRO A 388 8.21 10.41 -3.38
N CYS A 389 6.95 10.00 -3.23
CA CYS A 389 6.18 9.42 -4.32
C CYS A 389 5.28 10.43 -5.05
N GLY A 390 5.20 11.68 -4.60
CA GLY A 390 4.33 12.66 -5.22
C GLY A 390 4.81 14.10 -5.13
N SER A 391 4.00 15.00 -5.68
CA SER A 391 4.32 16.43 -5.83
C SER A 391 3.52 17.34 -4.90
N LEU A 392 2.50 16.84 -4.25
CA LEU A 392 1.63 17.60 -3.36
C LEU A 392 1.96 17.37 -1.87
N PRO A 393 1.76 18.35 -0.99
CA PRO A 393 1.38 19.72 -1.29
C PRO A 393 2.51 20.54 -1.91
N VAL A 394 2.19 21.55 -2.73
CA VAL A 394 3.19 22.40 -3.39
C VAL A 394 2.89 23.88 -3.21
N LYS A 395 3.92 24.68 -2.95
CA LYS A 395 3.82 26.15 -2.86
C LYS A 395 4.09 26.76 -4.22
N VAL A 396 3.19 27.63 -4.69
CA VAL A 396 3.32 28.42 -5.90
C VAL A 396 3.54 29.88 -5.47
N PRO A 397 4.73 30.45 -5.72
CA PRO A 397 5.01 31.82 -5.34
C PRO A 397 4.17 32.82 -6.15
N ALA A 398 4.04 34.05 -5.68
CA ALA A 398 3.38 35.13 -6.41
C ALA A 398 4.07 35.33 -7.78
N GLY A 399 3.30 35.37 -8.85
CA GLY A 399 3.80 35.43 -10.24
C GLY A 399 4.38 34.10 -10.76
N GLY A 400 4.45 33.07 -9.92
CA GLY A 400 5.02 31.75 -10.25
C GLY A 400 4.01 30.80 -10.91
N GLU A 401 4.55 29.72 -11.41
CA GLU A 401 3.79 28.64 -12.07
C GLU A 401 4.36 27.27 -11.66
N VAL A 402 3.48 26.28 -11.49
CA VAL A 402 3.84 24.88 -11.28
C VAL A 402 3.06 24.01 -12.25
N THR A 403 3.71 22.99 -12.79
CA THR A 403 3.07 21.95 -13.61
C THR A 403 3.17 20.62 -12.90
N LEU A 404 2.02 20.00 -12.69
CA LEU A 404 1.87 18.72 -11.98
C LEU A 404 1.43 17.64 -12.97
N ARG A 405 1.95 16.44 -12.79
CA ARG A 405 1.60 15.27 -13.58
C ARG A 405 0.36 14.61 -12.99
N LEU A 406 -0.60 14.27 -13.86
CA LEU A 406 -1.84 13.55 -13.52
C LEU A 406 -2.01 12.38 -14.48
N SER A 407 -1.87 11.16 -14.00
CA SER A 407 -2.05 9.95 -14.80
C SER A 407 -3.49 9.47 -14.78
N VAL A 408 -4.06 9.18 -15.96
CA VAL A 408 -5.45 8.77 -16.16
C VAL A 408 -5.52 7.54 -17.06
N GLY A 409 -5.98 6.41 -16.54
CA GLY A 409 -6.06 5.16 -17.29
C GLY A 409 -7.32 4.98 -18.14
N ASP A 410 -8.33 5.85 -17.96
CA ASP A 410 -9.59 5.77 -18.72
C ASP A 410 -9.47 6.40 -20.10
N ASP A 411 -10.03 5.72 -21.13
CA ASP A 411 -10.32 6.32 -22.42
C ASP A 411 -11.69 7.01 -22.39
N VAL A 412 -11.69 8.24 -21.87
CA VAL A 412 -12.92 9.02 -21.71
C VAL A 412 -13.52 9.45 -23.05
N VAL A 413 -12.70 9.56 -24.12
CA VAL A 413 -13.18 9.91 -25.46
C VAL A 413 -13.97 8.75 -26.05
N ALA A 414 -13.46 7.53 -25.90
CA ALA A 414 -14.20 6.34 -26.33
C ALA A 414 -15.48 6.15 -25.51
N ALA A 415 -15.40 6.34 -24.18
CA ALA A 415 -16.56 6.25 -23.30
C ALA A 415 -17.65 7.29 -23.61
N ASP A 416 -17.26 8.53 -23.96
CA ASP A 416 -18.21 9.58 -24.37
C ASP A 416 -18.89 9.23 -25.69
N LYS A 417 -18.13 8.79 -26.71
CA LYS A 417 -18.65 8.33 -27.99
C LYS A 417 -19.63 7.15 -27.83
N ALA A 418 -19.37 6.27 -26.87
CA ALA A 418 -20.25 5.15 -26.53
C ALA A 418 -21.47 5.57 -25.69
N GLY A 419 -21.60 6.85 -25.35
CA GLY A 419 -22.68 7.38 -24.53
C GLY A 419 -22.65 6.95 -23.06
N LYS A 420 -21.53 6.40 -22.60
CA LYS A 420 -21.35 5.88 -21.24
C LYS A 420 -20.90 6.94 -20.25
N LEU A 421 -20.24 8.00 -20.72
CA LEU A 421 -19.75 9.07 -19.86
C LEU A 421 -20.89 9.94 -19.34
N LYS A 422 -20.85 10.27 -18.06
CA LYS A 422 -21.78 11.20 -17.41
C LYS A 422 -21.16 12.59 -17.22
N LYS A 423 -19.98 12.64 -16.60
CA LYS A 423 -19.32 13.91 -16.26
C LYS A 423 -17.84 13.71 -15.92
N ILE A 424 -17.00 14.67 -16.26
CA ILE A 424 -15.62 14.79 -15.79
C ILE A 424 -15.48 16.12 -15.04
N LEU A 425 -14.85 16.08 -13.87
CA LEU A 425 -14.66 17.25 -13.02
C LEU A 425 -13.24 17.28 -12.46
N LEU A 426 -12.47 18.33 -12.76
CA LEU A 426 -11.19 18.60 -12.14
C LEU A 426 -11.39 19.49 -10.93
N GLN A 427 -10.93 19.06 -9.77
CA GLN A 427 -10.97 19.83 -8.52
C GLN A 427 -9.55 20.18 -8.08
N ALA A 428 -9.34 21.44 -7.72
CA ALA A 428 -8.14 21.90 -7.03
C ALA A 428 -8.50 22.41 -5.64
N VAL A 429 -7.73 22.03 -4.64
CA VAL A 429 -7.82 22.56 -3.27
C VAL A 429 -6.55 23.34 -3.01
N SER A 430 -6.72 24.59 -2.57
CA SER A 430 -5.57 25.44 -2.26
C SER A 430 -5.87 26.33 -1.06
N SER A 431 -4.91 26.47 -0.13
CA SER A 431 -4.95 27.52 0.90
C SER A 431 -4.71 28.89 0.26
N ASP A 432 -5.19 29.93 0.89
CA ASP A 432 -4.97 31.35 0.52
C ASP A 432 -5.59 31.77 -0.81
N CYS A 433 -6.58 31.04 -1.33
CA CYS A 433 -7.25 31.32 -2.60
C CYS A 433 -8.61 32.00 -2.44
N ALA A 434 -8.70 33.05 -1.59
CA ALA A 434 -9.92 33.84 -1.44
C ALA A 434 -10.28 34.63 -2.71
N ASP A 435 -9.30 34.97 -3.56
CA ASP A 435 -9.50 35.71 -4.80
C ASP A 435 -9.50 34.79 -6.02
N TYR A 436 -10.66 34.64 -6.67
CA TYR A 436 -10.84 33.91 -7.93
C TYR A 436 -9.92 34.38 -9.07
N ASN A 437 -9.47 35.62 -9.04
CA ASN A 437 -8.60 36.18 -10.04
C ASN A 437 -7.11 36.02 -9.74
N ASN A 438 -6.78 35.38 -8.63
CA ASN A 438 -5.38 35.23 -8.23
C ASN A 438 -4.66 34.10 -8.99
N TYR A 439 -5.38 33.14 -9.58
CA TYR A 439 -4.72 32.04 -10.28
C TYR A 439 -5.48 31.60 -11.54
N THR A 440 -4.74 30.93 -12.43
CA THR A 440 -5.30 30.15 -13.53
C THR A 440 -4.96 28.68 -13.37
N LEU A 441 -5.90 27.83 -13.80
CA LEU A 441 -5.75 26.37 -13.86
C LEU A 441 -5.83 25.94 -15.32
N LYS A 442 -4.79 25.25 -15.81
CA LYS A 442 -4.78 24.66 -17.15
C LYS A 442 -4.69 23.15 -17.07
N LEU A 443 -5.39 22.47 -17.97
CA LEU A 443 -5.24 21.04 -18.23
C LEU A 443 -4.70 20.88 -19.65
N ASN A 444 -3.53 20.25 -19.80
CA ASN A 444 -2.87 20.05 -21.09
C ASN A 444 -2.71 21.34 -21.91
N GLY A 445 -2.43 22.46 -21.22
CA GLY A 445 -2.31 23.79 -21.82
C GLY A 445 -3.63 24.55 -22.02
N ILE A 446 -4.77 23.90 -21.84
CA ILE A 446 -6.11 24.49 -22.01
C ILE A 446 -6.53 25.18 -20.72
N ASP A 447 -6.82 26.47 -20.78
CA ASP A 447 -7.23 27.28 -19.64
C ASP A 447 -8.67 26.94 -19.22
N LEU A 448 -8.82 26.18 -18.16
CA LEU A 448 -10.13 25.77 -17.63
C LEU A 448 -10.86 26.93 -16.93
N SER A 449 -10.13 27.90 -16.40
CA SER A 449 -10.73 29.04 -15.71
C SER A 449 -11.48 29.99 -16.65
N ARG A 450 -11.05 30.08 -17.91
CA ARG A 450 -11.69 30.92 -18.93
C ARG A 450 -12.84 30.24 -19.65
N GLN A 451 -12.75 28.93 -19.87
CA GLN A 451 -13.79 28.19 -20.63
C GLN A 451 -15.16 28.16 -19.91
N TYR A 452 -15.16 28.27 -18.59
CA TYR A 452 -16.36 28.05 -17.78
C TYR A 452 -16.72 29.21 -16.86
N ALA A 453 -16.08 30.37 -16.98
CA ALA A 453 -16.42 31.56 -16.20
C ALA A 453 -17.90 31.95 -16.31
N PHE A 454 -18.54 31.67 -17.45
CA PHE A 454 -19.99 31.88 -17.66
C PHE A 454 -20.86 30.78 -17.06
N ALA A 455 -20.43 29.51 -17.08
CA ALA A 455 -21.21 28.39 -16.57
C ALA A 455 -21.22 28.33 -15.05
N ALA A 456 -20.12 28.71 -14.40
CA ALA A 456 -20.00 28.76 -12.94
C ALA A 456 -20.88 29.83 -12.30
N TYR A 457 -21.22 30.90 -13.03
CA TYR A 457 -22.11 31.96 -12.53
C TYR A 457 -23.59 31.57 -12.65
N ALA A 458 -23.95 30.69 -13.56
CA ALA A 458 -25.33 30.26 -13.80
C ALA A 458 -25.74 28.97 -13.05
N ALA A 459 -24.80 28.15 -12.67
CA ALA A 459 -25.07 27.02 -11.79
C ALA A 459 -24.82 27.47 -10.36
N LYS A 460 -25.86 27.46 -9.50
CA LYS A 460 -25.61 27.23 -8.08
C LYS A 460 -24.55 26.13 -8.00
N PRO A 461 -23.44 26.33 -7.25
CA PRO A 461 -22.49 25.25 -7.13
C PRO A 461 -23.30 24.05 -6.67
N ASP A 462 -23.43 23.07 -7.56
CA ASP A 462 -23.87 21.76 -7.16
C ASP A 462 -22.75 21.31 -6.24
N SER A 463 -22.90 21.65 -4.96
CA SER A 463 -21.92 21.49 -3.90
C SER A 463 -21.76 19.99 -3.57
N ALA A 464 -22.54 19.15 -4.23
CA ALA A 464 -22.36 17.74 -4.19
C ALA A 464 -21.04 17.41 -4.89
N LEU A 465 -20.07 16.98 -4.14
CA LEU A 465 -18.97 16.17 -4.61
C LEU A 465 -19.55 15.10 -5.54
N LEU A 466 -18.89 14.84 -6.68
CA LEU A 466 -19.31 13.75 -7.57
C LEU A 466 -19.41 12.42 -6.81
N PHE A 467 -18.63 12.31 -5.74
CA PHE A 467 -18.61 11.17 -4.82
C PHE A 467 -18.66 11.65 -3.38
N PRO A 468 -19.34 10.93 -2.46
CA PRO A 468 -19.26 11.24 -1.04
C PRO A 468 -17.79 11.20 -0.61
N GLU A 469 -17.30 12.26 0.00
CA GLU A 469 -15.97 12.24 0.59
C GLU A 469 -15.98 11.34 1.81
N PRO A 470 -14.99 10.44 1.90
CA PRO A 470 -14.74 9.77 3.16
C PRO A 470 -14.38 10.81 4.21
N ALA A 471 -14.70 10.50 5.46
CA ALA A 471 -14.41 11.40 6.56
C ALA A 471 -12.94 11.85 6.54
N ARG A 472 -12.71 13.14 6.57
CA ARG A 472 -11.38 13.73 6.77
C ARG A 472 -11.23 14.06 8.26
N LYS A 473 -10.11 13.71 8.86
CA LYS A 473 -9.74 14.30 10.14
C LYS A 473 -9.48 15.80 9.90
N GLY A 474 -10.20 16.65 10.59
CA GLY A 474 -10.17 18.11 10.33
C GLY A 474 -11.31 18.64 9.46
N GLY A 475 -12.18 17.76 8.93
CA GLY A 475 -13.35 18.18 8.14
C GLY A 475 -13.05 18.43 6.67
N LEU A 476 -14.07 18.85 5.92
CA LEU A 476 -13.92 19.27 4.53
C LEU A 476 -13.17 20.60 4.43
N PRO A 477 -12.34 20.81 3.39
CA PRO A 477 -11.72 22.12 3.17
C PRO A 477 -12.82 23.19 3.01
N PRO A 478 -12.59 24.41 3.52
CA PRO A 478 -13.54 25.48 3.35
C PRO A 478 -13.92 25.69 1.87
N PRO A 479 -15.19 25.96 1.54
CA PRO A 479 -15.65 26.07 0.14
C PRO A 479 -14.86 27.09 -0.68
N GLU A 480 -14.36 28.14 -0.06
CA GLU A 480 -13.53 29.17 -0.70
C GLU A 480 -12.16 28.65 -1.14
N GLN A 481 -11.68 27.55 -0.59
CA GLN A 481 -10.43 26.90 -0.97
C GLN A 481 -10.58 25.89 -2.10
N VAL A 482 -11.82 25.56 -2.48
CA VAL A 482 -12.10 24.52 -3.47
C VAL A 482 -12.50 25.13 -4.79
N ARG A 483 -11.84 24.72 -5.87
CA ARG A 483 -12.19 25.13 -7.25
C ARG A 483 -12.49 23.90 -8.08
N ARG A 484 -13.65 23.91 -8.76
CA ARG A 484 -14.13 22.81 -9.58
C ARG A 484 -14.34 23.28 -11.01
N HIS A 485 -13.76 22.54 -11.95
CA HIS A 485 -13.84 22.84 -13.38
C HIS A 485 -14.34 21.62 -14.13
N PRO A 486 -15.46 21.72 -14.87
CA PRO A 486 -15.85 20.69 -15.82
C PRO A 486 -14.76 20.51 -16.87
N VAL A 487 -14.51 19.27 -17.28
CA VAL A 487 -13.52 18.92 -18.31
C VAL A 487 -14.23 18.26 -19.48
N ARG A 488 -13.91 18.70 -20.70
CA ARG A 488 -14.41 18.04 -21.90
C ARG A 488 -13.61 16.76 -22.14
N PRO A 489 -14.23 15.68 -22.61
CA PRO A 489 -13.52 14.42 -22.87
C PRO A 489 -12.30 14.60 -23.79
N ILE A 490 -12.42 15.46 -24.80
CA ILE A 490 -11.33 15.73 -25.77
C ILE A 490 -10.11 16.43 -25.18
N ASP A 491 -10.25 17.09 -24.02
CA ASP A 491 -9.16 17.81 -23.36
C ASP A 491 -8.34 16.91 -22.42
N LEU A 492 -8.79 15.65 -22.24
CA LEU A 492 -8.15 14.67 -21.38
C LEU A 492 -7.58 13.49 -22.18
N HIS A 493 -6.35 13.11 -21.90
CA HIS A 493 -5.68 12.00 -22.57
C HIS A 493 -5.70 10.74 -21.69
N MET A 494 -5.89 9.59 -22.31
CA MET A 494 -5.53 8.32 -21.67
C MET A 494 -4.01 8.28 -21.50
N GLY A 495 -3.52 8.15 -20.27
CA GLY A 495 -2.12 8.23 -19.90
C GLY A 495 -1.80 9.52 -19.13
N VAL A 496 -0.67 10.14 -19.46
CA VAL A 496 -0.16 11.31 -18.73
C VAL A 496 -0.86 12.58 -19.17
N ASN A 497 -1.35 13.34 -18.21
CA ASN A 497 -1.89 14.70 -18.37
C ASN A 497 -1.09 15.66 -17.48
N TYR A 498 -1.14 16.94 -17.81
CA TYR A 498 -0.44 17.99 -17.09
C TYR A 498 -1.41 19.04 -16.58
N VAL A 499 -1.40 19.26 -15.27
CA VAL A 499 -2.17 20.32 -14.61
C VAL A 499 -1.23 21.45 -14.26
N THR A 500 -1.42 22.61 -14.89
CA THR A 500 -0.59 23.80 -14.63
C THR A 500 -1.37 24.82 -13.85
N ILE A 501 -0.78 25.28 -12.74
CA ILE A 501 -1.35 26.31 -11.87
C ILE A 501 -0.39 27.49 -11.85
N LYS A 502 -0.91 28.66 -12.21
CA LYS A 502 -0.16 29.92 -12.16
C LYS A 502 -0.80 30.86 -11.16
N SER A 503 -0.03 31.35 -10.21
CA SER A 503 -0.42 32.41 -9.31
C SER A 503 -0.04 33.78 -9.87
N TYR A 504 -0.84 34.82 -9.61
CA TYR A 504 -0.56 36.18 -10.12
C TYR A 504 -0.07 37.14 -9.05
N ARG A 505 -0.80 37.29 -7.97
CA ARG A 505 -0.57 38.35 -6.96
C ARG A 505 -0.08 37.81 -5.63
N ASN A 506 -0.73 36.78 -5.14
CA ASN A 506 -0.46 36.21 -3.83
C ASN A 506 0.07 34.76 -3.98
N PRO A 507 1.03 34.32 -3.17
CA PRO A 507 1.43 32.92 -3.16
C PRO A 507 0.23 32.06 -2.77
N LEU A 508 0.21 30.81 -3.22
CA LEU A 508 -0.79 29.83 -2.81
C LEU A 508 -0.12 28.47 -2.56
N THR A 509 -0.71 27.70 -1.67
CA THR A 509 -0.32 26.30 -1.46
C THR A 509 -1.41 25.41 -2.02
N VAL A 510 -1.08 24.60 -3.02
CA VAL A 510 -1.97 23.59 -3.59
C VAL A 510 -1.85 22.34 -2.74
N SER A 511 -2.93 21.93 -2.10
CA SER A 511 -2.95 20.73 -1.27
C SER A 511 -3.44 19.50 -2.03
N ASP A 512 -4.43 19.67 -2.91
CA ASP A 512 -4.99 18.54 -3.67
C ASP A 512 -5.32 18.93 -5.11
N ILE A 513 -5.10 18.00 -6.03
CA ILE A 513 -5.59 18.01 -7.42
C ILE A 513 -6.27 16.68 -7.66
N GLU A 514 -7.55 16.71 -7.96
CA GLU A 514 -8.42 15.55 -8.10
C GLU A 514 -9.19 15.60 -9.42
N LEU A 515 -9.25 14.51 -10.14
CA LEU A 515 -10.07 14.36 -11.33
C LEU A 515 -11.09 13.26 -11.13
N ALA A 516 -12.35 13.64 -11.01
CA ALA A 516 -13.46 12.73 -10.89
C ALA A 516 -14.06 12.42 -12.27
N ILE A 517 -14.22 11.15 -12.59
CA ILE A 517 -14.87 10.65 -13.80
C ILE A 517 -16.10 9.84 -13.38
N ALA A 518 -17.27 10.32 -13.71
CA ALA A 518 -18.53 9.62 -13.46
C ALA A 518 -19.10 9.03 -14.75
N TYR A 519 -19.61 7.83 -14.65
CA TYR A 519 -20.24 7.09 -15.75
C TYR A 519 -21.75 6.99 -15.55
N LYS A 520 -22.45 6.65 -16.64
CA LYS A 520 -23.87 6.34 -16.58
C LYS A 520 -24.02 4.86 -16.18
N PRO A 521 -25.02 4.53 -15.37
CA PRO A 521 -25.30 3.15 -14.98
C PRO A 521 -25.58 2.23 -16.16
#